data_dd854d770e19e66cb8775108c3a45ed4
#
_entry.id   dd854d770e19e66cb8775108c3a45ed4
#
_cell.length_a   1.000
_cell.length_b   1.000
_cell.length_c   1.000
_cell.angle_alpha   90.00
_cell.angle_beta   90.00
_cell.angle_gamma   90.00
#
_symmetry.space_group_name_H-M   'P 1'
#
loop_
_entity.id
_entity.type
_entity.pdbx_description
1 polymer ?
#
loop_
_entity_poly.entity_id
_entity_poly.type
_entity_poly.pdbx_seq_one_letter_code
_entity_poly.pdbx_strand_id
1 'polypeptide(L)'
;MMRRSAFLALVLLLSACASPPVNRPAQFWSGRLGLQVFSEPPQSYHATFELQGTPQAGELTLFSPIGSVLARLLWDESQATLERGNERLQQANVDLLVEQLIPAPVPLAALFAWIEGRPFTDPHWRVDLSGHADGRILAQRLAPLPRAQLRLVLDR
;
A
#
# COMPACT_ATOMS: atom_id res chain seq x y z
N MET A 1 -35.40 61.82 35.90
CA MET A 1 -35.92 61.55 34.56
C MET A 1 -34.79 61.14 33.67
N MET A 2 -34.29 59.92 33.82
CA MET A 2 -33.17 59.45 33.00
C MET A 2 -33.46 58.03 32.63
N ARG A 3 -33.82 57.83 31.37
CA ARG A 3 -34.02 56.50 30.78
C ARG A 3 -32.65 56.02 30.38
N ARG A 4 -32.12 55.13 31.15
CA ARG A 4 -30.87 54.41 30.82
C ARG A 4 -31.19 53.27 29.87
N SER A 5 -30.88 53.46 28.62
CA SER A 5 -30.89 52.39 27.62
C SER A 5 -29.70 51.51 27.87
N ALA A 6 -29.97 50.32 28.38
CA ALA A 6 -28.99 49.30 28.50
C ALA A 6 -28.84 48.62 27.07
N PHE A 7 -27.82 49.03 26.37
CA PHE A 7 -27.39 48.31 25.17
C PHE A 7 -26.76 47.00 25.60
N LEU A 8 -27.56 45.97 25.52
CA LEU A 8 -27.09 44.60 25.71
C LEU A 8 -26.30 44.22 24.44
N ALA A 9 -24.99 44.33 24.56
CA ALA A 9 -24.09 43.86 23.51
C ALA A 9 -24.18 42.33 23.44
N LEU A 10 -25.00 41.85 22.52
CA LEU A 10 -25.07 40.44 22.19
C LEU A 10 -23.82 40.11 21.38
N VAL A 11 -22.78 39.67 22.08
CA VAL A 11 -21.60 39.10 21.47
C VAL A 11 -22.02 37.73 20.94
N LEU A 12 -22.31 37.67 19.63
CA LEU A 12 -22.43 36.41 18.91
C LEU A 12 -21.05 35.77 18.90
N LEU A 13 -20.87 34.79 19.77
CA LEU A 13 -19.81 33.81 19.68
C LEU A 13 -20.07 33.00 18.41
N LEU A 14 -19.48 33.42 17.31
CA LEU A 14 -19.32 32.54 16.15
C LEU A 14 -18.35 31.42 16.59
N SER A 15 -18.91 30.38 17.13
CA SER A 15 -18.22 29.09 17.24
C SER A 15 -17.90 28.63 15.82
N ALA A 16 -16.71 28.99 15.35
CA ALA A 16 -16.15 28.38 14.18
C ALA A 16 -16.05 26.88 14.48
N CYS A 17 -17.00 26.09 13.98
CA CYS A 17 -16.86 24.66 13.88
C CYS A 17 -15.68 24.43 12.92
N ALA A 18 -14.49 24.39 13.47
CA ALA A 18 -13.36 23.80 12.78
C ALA A 18 -13.74 22.33 12.55
N SER A 19 -14.24 22.04 11.37
CA SER A 19 -14.40 20.66 10.95
C SER A 19 -13.04 20.00 11.11
N PRO A 20 -12.94 18.86 11.81
CA PRO A 20 -11.68 18.13 11.87
C PRO A 20 -11.23 17.88 10.45
N PRO A 21 -9.91 17.92 10.17
CA PRO A 21 -9.40 17.62 8.85
C PRO A 21 -10.03 16.29 8.43
N VAL A 22 -10.78 16.31 7.34
CA VAL A 22 -11.28 15.09 6.72
C VAL A 22 -10.02 14.33 6.34
N ASN A 23 -9.65 13.35 7.16
CA ASN A 23 -8.63 12.41 6.83
C ASN A 23 -9.17 11.73 5.58
N ARG A 24 -8.76 12.21 4.39
CA ARG A 24 -9.09 11.54 3.14
C ARG A 24 -8.60 10.12 3.37
N PRO A 25 -9.44 9.10 3.21
CA PRO A 25 -8.96 7.74 3.37
C PRO A 25 -7.74 7.63 2.48
N ALA A 26 -6.63 7.20 3.04
CA ALA A 26 -5.47 6.81 2.28
C ALA A 26 -5.97 5.97 1.11
N GLN A 27 -5.44 6.20 -0.08
CA GLN A 27 -5.84 5.42 -1.25
C GLN A 27 -5.80 3.95 -0.83
N PHE A 28 -6.86 3.24 -1.13
CA PHE A 28 -7.05 1.85 -0.72
C PHE A 28 -7.29 0.99 -1.95
N TRP A 29 -6.58 -0.10 -2.01
CA TRP A 29 -6.75 -1.13 -3.04
C TRP A 29 -6.81 -2.49 -2.39
N SER A 30 -7.62 -3.36 -2.95
CA SER A 30 -7.66 -4.77 -2.61
C SER A 30 -7.63 -5.61 -3.87
N GLY A 31 -7.32 -6.89 -3.68
CA GLY A 31 -7.26 -7.80 -4.80
C GLY A 31 -6.52 -9.09 -4.48
N ARG A 32 -6.13 -9.77 -5.52
CA ARG A 32 -5.36 -11.02 -5.44
C ARG A 32 -4.00 -10.83 -6.10
N LEU A 33 -2.99 -11.40 -5.49
CA LEU A 33 -1.66 -11.46 -6.06
C LEU A 33 -1.20 -12.91 -6.22
N GLY A 34 -0.43 -13.15 -7.28
CA GLY A 34 0.34 -14.36 -7.48
C GLY A 34 1.74 -13.98 -7.89
N LEU A 35 2.74 -14.39 -7.11
CA LEU A 35 4.15 -14.24 -7.43
C LEU A 35 4.73 -15.62 -7.68
N GLN A 36 5.23 -15.84 -8.89
CA GLN A 36 5.97 -17.05 -9.24
C GLN A 36 7.45 -16.71 -9.42
N VAL A 37 8.31 -17.39 -8.68
CA VAL A 37 9.76 -17.27 -8.76
C VAL A 37 10.32 -18.52 -9.40
N PHE A 38 11.02 -18.36 -10.55
CA PHE A 38 11.60 -19.45 -11.32
C PHE A 38 13.01 -19.77 -10.79
N SER A 39 13.06 -20.22 -9.55
CA SER A 39 14.25 -20.74 -8.86
C SER A 39 14.26 -22.26 -8.86
N GLU A 40 15.31 -22.88 -8.32
CA GLU A 40 15.35 -24.31 -8.07
C GLU A 40 15.47 -24.58 -6.56
N PRO A 41 14.41 -25.14 -5.93
CA PRO A 41 13.08 -25.42 -6.51
C PRO A 41 12.27 -24.14 -6.81
N PRO A 42 11.30 -24.18 -7.75
CA PRO A 42 10.45 -23.05 -8.03
C PRO A 42 9.56 -22.73 -6.83
N GLN A 43 9.30 -21.43 -6.62
CA GLN A 43 8.48 -20.94 -5.51
C GLN A 43 7.27 -20.19 -6.05
N SER A 44 6.12 -20.40 -5.42
CA SER A 44 4.87 -19.72 -5.78
C SER A 44 4.19 -19.19 -4.54
N TYR A 45 3.81 -17.93 -4.59
CA TYR A 45 3.11 -17.22 -3.53
C TYR A 45 1.75 -16.75 -4.05
N HIS A 46 0.70 -17.03 -3.30
CA HIS A 46 -0.66 -16.60 -3.61
C HIS A 46 -1.29 -16.01 -2.37
N ALA A 47 -1.86 -14.83 -2.50
CA ALA A 47 -2.53 -14.15 -1.42
C ALA A 47 -3.63 -13.23 -1.95
N THR A 48 -4.60 -12.93 -1.11
CA THR A 48 -5.42 -11.74 -1.22
C THR A 48 -4.68 -10.61 -0.51
N PHE A 49 -4.76 -9.40 -1.01
CA PHE A 49 -4.08 -8.28 -0.39
C PHE A 49 -5.02 -7.09 -0.16
N GLU A 50 -4.68 -6.32 0.84
CA GLU A 50 -5.19 -4.97 1.09
C GLU A 50 -3.98 -4.04 1.19
N LEU A 51 -3.98 -3.00 0.38
CA LEU A 51 -2.93 -1.99 0.32
C LEU A 51 -3.53 -0.62 0.56
N GLN A 52 -2.95 0.14 1.47
CA GLN A 52 -3.37 1.51 1.74
C GLN A 52 -2.19 2.44 1.95
N GLY A 53 -2.39 3.70 1.62
CA GLY A 53 -1.38 4.75 1.82
C GLY A 53 -0.66 5.14 0.55
N THR A 54 0.62 5.41 0.68
CA THR A 54 1.54 5.87 -0.38
C THR A 54 2.85 5.10 -0.29
N PRO A 55 3.75 5.20 -1.28
CA PRO A 55 5.09 4.63 -1.15
C PRO A 55 5.89 5.10 0.07
N GLN A 56 5.57 6.29 0.62
CA GLN A 56 6.26 6.88 1.76
C GLN A 56 5.69 6.44 3.12
N ALA A 57 4.39 6.17 3.19
CA ALA A 57 3.75 5.72 4.42
C ALA A 57 2.48 4.93 4.11
N GLY A 58 2.35 3.75 4.68
CA GLY A 58 1.19 2.91 4.42
C GLY A 58 1.23 1.55 5.09
N GLU A 59 0.34 0.70 4.63
CA GLU A 59 0.17 -0.66 5.11
C GLU A 59 -0.19 -1.60 3.97
N LEU A 60 0.44 -2.76 3.95
CA LEU A 60 0.08 -3.89 3.10
C LEU A 60 -0.23 -5.09 3.98
N THR A 61 -1.45 -5.59 3.91
CA THR A 61 -1.84 -6.84 4.56
C THR A 61 -2.06 -7.93 3.53
N LEU A 62 -1.45 -9.09 3.78
CA LEU A 62 -1.62 -10.29 2.97
C LEU A 62 -2.46 -11.31 3.72
N PHE A 63 -3.43 -11.88 3.02
CA PHE A 63 -4.32 -12.90 3.56
C PHE A 63 -4.18 -14.22 2.79
N SER A 64 -4.34 -15.31 3.52
CA SER A 64 -4.49 -16.63 2.92
C SER A 64 -5.82 -16.76 2.16
N PRO A 65 -5.98 -17.77 1.30
CA PRO A 65 -7.26 -18.02 0.62
C PRO A 65 -8.46 -18.22 1.56
N ILE A 66 -8.21 -18.60 2.83
CA ILE A 66 -9.25 -18.77 3.86
C ILE A 66 -9.42 -17.52 4.74
N GLY A 67 -8.77 -16.39 4.39
CA GLY A 67 -8.93 -15.11 5.08
C GLY A 67 -8.08 -14.90 6.33
N SER A 68 -7.15 -15.80 6.65
CA SER A 68 -6.20 -15.59 7.76
C SER A 68 -5.10 -14.62 7.34
N VAL A 69 -4.70 -13.73 8.24
CA VAL A 69 -3.55 -12.82 7.99
C VAL A 69 -2.26 -13.65 7.90
N LEU A 70 -1.60 -13.57 6.76
CA LEU A 70 -0.30 -14.18 6.51
C LEU A 70 0.85 -13.27 6.94
N ALA A 71 0.72 -11.99 6.61
CA ALA A 71 1.71 -10.98 6.92
C ALA A 71 1.08 -9.58 6.87
N ARG A 72 1.62 -8.67 7.67
CA ARG A 72 1.31 -7.26 7.66
C ARG A 72 2.59 -6.46 7.58
N LEU A 73 2.69 -5.59 6.61
CA LEU A 73 3.81 -4.71 6.37
C LEU A 73 3.35 -3.28 6.60
N LEU A 74 3.97 -2.60 7.56
CA LEU A 74 3.71 -1.19 7.88
C LEU A 74 4.99 -0.41 7.61
N TRP A 75 4.86 0.77 7.02
CA TRP A 75 6.01 1.64 6.77
C TRP A 75 5.64 3.12 6.91
N ASP A 76 6.63 3.89 7.27
CA ASP A 76 6.67 5.34 7.23
C ASP A 76 8.03 5.81 6.72
N GLU A 77 8.28 7.12 6.72
CA GLU A 77 9.54 7.69 6.24
C GLU A 77 10.77 7.29 7.09
N SER A 78 10.56 6.77 8.30
CA SER A 78 11.62 6.48 9.27
C SER A 78 11.93 5.00 9.42
N GLN A 79 10.95 4.14 9.19
CA GLN A 79 11.08 2.70 9.42
C GLN A 79 10.02 1.88 8.70
N ALA A 80 10.28 0.60 8.58
CA ALA A 80 9.30 -0.38 8.16
C ALA A 80 9.27 -1.58 9.13
N THR A 81 8.09 -2.12 9.33
CA THR A 81 7.86 -3.28 10.21
C THR A 81 7.08 -4.34 9.46
N LEU A 82 7.55 -5.57 9.52
CA LEU A 82 6.81 -6.76 9.10
C LEU A 82 6.32 -7.53 10.33
N GLU A 83 5.07 -7.88 10.34
CA GLU A 83 4.46 -8.79 11.30
C GLU A 83 4.01 -10.06 10.57
N ARG A 84 4.47 -11.22 11.02
CA ARG A 84 4.14 -12.53 10.46
C ARG A 84 4.03 -13.56 11.58
N GLY A 85 2.80 -13.98 11.89
CA GLY A 85 2.54 -14.80 13.07
C GLY A 85 3.04 -14.11 14.34
N ASN A 86 3.97 -14.74 15.05
CA ASN A 86 4.60 -14.17 16.25
C ASN A 86 5.94 -13.44 15.96
N GLU A 87 6.34 -13.41 14.71
CA GLU A 87 7.57 -12.73 14.30
C GLU A 87 7.32 -11.26 13.98
N ARG A 88 8.23 -10.40 14.40
CA ARG A 88 8.25 -8.99 14.07
C ARG A 88 9.67 -8.60 13.64
N LEU A 89 9.78 -8.11 12.41
CA LEU A 89 11.03 -7.64 11.84
C LEU A 89 10.92 -6.14 11.58
N GLN A 90 12.01 -5.41 11.82
CA GLN A 90 12.09 -3.97 11.54
C GLN A 90 13.32 -3.68 10.68
N GLN A 91 13.16 -2.74 9.76
CA GLN A 91 14.22 -2.21 8.90
C GLN A 91 14.08 -0.70 8.75
N ALA A 92 15.14 -0.05 8.26
CA ALA A 92 15.14 1.38 8.01
C ALA A 92 14.14 1.82 6.93
N ASN A 93 13.81 0.92 5.99
CA ASN A 93 12.79 1.15 4.97
C ASN A 93 12.16 -0.16 4.52
N VAL A 94 11.06 -0.04 3.78
CA VAL A 94 10.25 -1.18 3.36
C VAL A 94 10.92 -2.04 2.29
N ASP A 95 11.70 -1.46 1.39
CA ASP A 95 12.35 -2.23 0.32
C ASP A 95 13.38 -3.20 0.91
N LEU A 96 14.13 -2.79 1.95
CA LEU A 96 15.04 -3.67 2.68
C LEU A 96 14.31 -4.85 3.33
N LEU A 97 13.09 -4.66 3.85
CA LEU A 97 12.29 -5.75 4.38
C LEU A 97 11.85 -6.71 3.25
N VAL A 98 11.38 -6.18 2.15
CA VAL A 98 10.93 -6.99 1.02
C VAL A 98 12.09 -7.80 0.42
N GLU A 99 13.28 -7.21 0.32
CA GLU A 99 14.50 -7.90 -0.15
C GLU A 99 14.89 -9.09 0.72
N GLN A 100 14.67 -9.00 2.04
CA GLN A 100 14.95 -10.11 2.96
C GLN A 100 13.94 -11.26 2.87
N LEU A 101 12.73 -10.98 2.39
CA LEU A 101 11.62 -11.92 2.45
C LEU A 101 11.40 -12.69 1.15
N ILE A 102 11.70 -12.07 0.03
CA ILE A 102 11.32 -12.56 -1.30
C ILE A 102 12.56 -12.59 -2.20
N PRO A 103 12.86 -13.74 -2.83
CA PRO A 103 14.00 -13.86 -3.74
C PRO A 103 13.96 -12.93 -4.96
N ALA A 104 12.76 -12.46 -5.31
CA ALA A 104 12.53 -11.53 -6.40
C ALA A 104 11.72 -10.33 -5.88
N PRO A 105 12.35 -9.41 -5.15
CA PRO A 105 11.65 -8.28 -4.53
C PRO A 105 11.02 -7.37 -5.58
N VAL A 106 9.81 -6.91 -5.28
CA VAL A 106 9.09 -5.90 -6.07
C VAL A 106 9.24 -4.57 -5.36
N PRO A 107 9.83 -3.54 -5.99
CA PRO A 107 9.92 -2.23 -5.36
C PRO A 107 8.52 -1.68 -5.04
N LEU A 108 8.34 -1.16 -3.83
CA LEU A 108 7.04 -0.66 -3.38
C LEU A 108 6.54 0.49 -4.26
N ALA A 109 7.43 1.39 -4.66
CA ALA A 109 7.08 2.49 -5.56
C ALA A 109 6.57 2.01 -6.93
N ALA A 110 7.15 0.93 -7.45
CA ALA A 110 6.68 0.30 -8.69
C ALA A 110 5.28 -0.31 -8.50
N LEU A 111 5.06 -1.02 -7.38
CA LEU A 111 3.77 -1.62 -7.07
C LEU A 111 2.64 -0.57 -7.04
N PHE A 112 2.84 0.55 -6.34
CA PHE A 112 1.87 1.65 -6.31
C PHE A 112 1.60 2.23 -7.70
N ALA A 113 2.67 2.53 -8.47
CA ALA A 113 2.51 3.05 -9.81
C ALA A 113 1.70 2.11 -10.71
N TRP A 114 1.99 0.81 -10.68
CA TRP A 114 1.28 -0.19 -11.49
C TRP A 114 -0.18 -0.34 -11.10
N ILE A 115 -0.48 -0.35 -9.81
CA ILE A 115 -1.86 -0.41 -9.31
C ILE A 115 -2.66 0.82 -9.75
N GLU A 116 -2.04 1.99 -9.81
CA GLU A 116 -2.63 3.22 -10.33
C GLU A 116 -2.67 3.30 -11.88
N GLY A 117 -2.21 2.27 -12.57
CA GLY A 117 -2.16 2.23 -14.04
C GLY A 117 -1.06 3.10 -14.65
N ARG A 118 -0.07 3.49 -13.86
CA ARG A 118 1.05 4.30 -14.32
C ARG A 118 2.28 3.44 -14.60
N PRO A 119 2.99 3.66 -15.70
CA PRO A 119 4.26 3.00 -15.94
C PRO A 119 5.28 3.43 -14.88
N PHE A 120 6.14 2.50 -14.51
CA PHE A 120 7.28 2.75 -13.63
C PHE A 120 8.50 2.08 -14.26
N THR A 121 9.55 2.86 -14.47
CA THR A 121 10.80 2.35 -15.03
C THR A 121 11.63 1.74 -13.91
N ASP A 122 11.80 0.44 -13.95
CA ASP A 122 12.66 -0.32 -13.05
C ASP A 122 13.67 -1.12 -13.88
N PRO A 123 14.95 -1.21 -13.47
CA PRO A 123 15.96 -1.92 -14.26
C PRO A 123 15.71 -3.44 -14.31
N HIS A 124 14.95 -3.99 -13.37
CA HIS A 124 14.75 -5.43 -13.21
C HIS A 124 13.36 -5.91 -13.62
N TRP A 125 12.35 -5.05 -13.52
CA TRP A 125 10.97 -5.39 -13.77
C TRP A 125 10.41 -4.70 -15.02
N ARG A 126 9.61 -5.43 -15.76
CA ARG A 126 8.80 -4.91 -16.87
C ARG A 126 7.35 -5.19 -16.60
N VAL A 127 6.51 -4.17 -16.76
CA VAL A 127 5.07 -4.26 -16.51
C VAL A 127 4.29 -4.20 -17.81
N ASP A 128 3.26 -5.03 -17.90
CA ASP A 128 2.20 -4.95 -18.89
C ASP A 128 0.93 -4.44 -18.20
N LEU A 129 0.52 -3.24 -18.57
CA LEU A 129 -0.67 -2.56 -18.08
C LEU A 129 -1.86 -2.63 -19.06
N SER A 130 -1.75 -3.38 -20.15
CA SER A 130 -2.81 -3.51 -21.16
C SER A 130 -4.13 -4.01 -20.58
N GLY A 131 -4.07 -4.84 -19.53
CA GLY A 131 -5.21 -5.35 -18.78
C GLY A 131 -5.67 -4.48 -17.61
N HIS A 132 -5.04 -3.31 -17.37
CA HIS A 132 -5.32 -2.49 -16.19
C HIS A 132 -6.78 -2.03 -16.12
N ALA A 133 -7.38 -1.67 -17.26
CA ALA A 133 -8.79 -1.31 -17.34
C ALA A 133 -9.73 -2.42 -16.83
N ASP A 134 -9.27 -3.68 -16.86
CA ASP A 134 -9.96 -4.85 -16.31
C ASP A 134 -9.43 -5.27 -14.93
N GLY A 135 -8.63 -4.43 -14.30
CA GLY A 135 -8.02 -4.70 -12.99
C GLY A 135 -6.85 -5.70 -13.05
N ARG A 136 -6.35 -6.07 -14.24
CA ARG A 136 -5.28 -7.05 -14.40
C ARG A 136 -3.95 -6.36 -14.68
N ILE A 137 -2.92 -6.74 -13.92
CA ILE A 137 -1.56 -6.24 -14.08
C ILE A 137 -0.63 -7.45 -14.12
N LEU A 138 0.31 -7.45 -15.07
CA LEU A 138 1.33 -8.47 -15.20
C LEU A 138 2.70 -7.80 -15.19
N ALA A 139 3.57 -8.18 -14.26
CA ALA A 139 4.95 -7.74 -14.24
C ALA A 139 5.90 -8.93 -14.31
N GLN A 140 7.01 -8.77 -15.00
CA GLN A 140 8.01 -9.81 -15.21
C GLN A 140 9.40 -9.29 -14.86
N ARG A 141 10.13 -10.12 -14.11
CA ARG A 141 11.55 -9.92 -13.82
C ARG A 141 12.36 -10.92 -14.63
N LEU A 142 13.22 -10.42 -15.50
CA LEU A 142 14.06 -11.25 -16.36
C LEU A 142 15.49 -11.36 -15.83
N ALA A 143 15.98 -10.31 -15.18
CA ALA A 143 17.31 -10.23 -14.58
C ALA A 143 17.28 -9.23 -13.42
N PRO A 144 18.17 -9.38 -12.39
CA PRO A 144 19.01 -10.56 -12.17
C PRO A 144 18.17 -11.81 -11.83
N LEU A 145 18.80 -12.96 -11.89
CA LEU A 145 18.16 -14.21 -11.43
C LEU A 145 17.83 -14.14 -9.93
N PRO A 146 16.77 -14.82 -9.48
CA PRO A 146 15.85 -15.64 -10.26
C PRO A 146 14.88 -14.79 -11.09
N ARG A 147 14.43 -15.33 -12.23
CA ARG A 147 13.29 -14.76 -12.95
C ARG A 147 12.05 -14.88 -12.11
N ALA A 148 11.12 -13.94 -12.30
CA ALA A 148 9.85 -13.97 -11.60
C ALA A 148 8.73 -13.36 -12.44
N GLN A 149 7.50 -13.73 -12.08
CA GLN A 149 6.29 -13.16 -12.66
C GLN A 149 5.32 -12.82 -11.54
N LEU A 150 4.92 -11.55 -11.49
CA LEU A 150 3.89 -11.04 -10.59
C LEU A 150 2.61 -10.83 -11.39
N ARG A 151 1.51 -11.36 -10.88
CA ARG A 151 0.15 -11.13 -11.38
C ARG A 151 -0.67 -10.48 -10.29
N LEU A 152 -1.30 -9.36 -10.60
CA LEU A 152 -2.26 -8.70 -9.74
C LEU A 152 -3.63 -8.69 -10.41
N VAL A 153 -4.66 -8.92 -9.63
CA VAL A 153 -6.07 -8.77 -10.02
C VAL A 153 -6.73 -7.91 -8.96
N LEU A 154 -7.00 -6.66 -9.32
CA LEU A 154 -7.61 -5.68 -8.43
C LEU A 154 -9.11 -5.92 -8.33
N ASP A 155 -9.65 -5.77 -7.13
CA ASP A 155 -11.09 -5.70 -6.91
C ASP A 155 -11.62 -4.35 -7.41
N ARG A 156 -12.86 -4.33 -7.85
CA ARG A 156 -13.54 -3.15 -8.39
C ARG A 156 -14.71 -2.75 -7.51
#